data_ea993d365b15d1e8fc15bffc50f80a89
#
_entry.id   ea993d365b15d1e8fc15bffc50f80a89
#
_cell.length_a   1.000
_cell.length_b   1.000
_cell.length_c   1.000
_cell.angle_alpha   90.00
_cell.angle_beta   90.00
_cell.angle_gamma   90.00
#
_symmetry.space_group_name_H-M   'P 1'
#
loop_
_entity.id
_entity.type
_entity.pdbx_description
1 polymer ?
#
loop_
_entity_poly.entity_id
_entity_poly.type
_entity_poly.pdbx_seq_one_letter_code
_entity_poly.pdbx_strand_id
1 'polypeptide(L)'
;MAIRSLRYNDDEILRKRCRPVDEVTDRIRELLNDMAETMYAENGAGLAACQVGILKRLVTIDMGDGLLKLVNPEIVEAHGKQACVEACLSFPGRVGQTVRPQCVTVRARNEKGEEVFYTGEGDLAKCFCHELDHLDGIVLPDRVTAWLSGGKA
;
A
#
# COMPACT_ATOMS: atom_id res chain seq x y z
N MET A 1 -8.56 -18.27 -5.84
CA MET A 1 -8.29 -16.86 -6.11
C MET A 1 -9.59 -16.11 -6.25
N ALA A 2 -9.69 -14.98 -5.62
CA ALA A 2 -10.94 -14.23 -5.61
C ALA A 2 -10.68 -12.72 -5.55
N ILE A 3 -11.55 -11.96 -6.23
CA ILE A 3 -11.58 -10.52 -6.10
C ILE A 3 -12.31 -10.20 -4.79
N ARG A 4 -11.71 -9.33 -3.98
CA ARG A 4 -12.27 -8.90 -2.70
C ARG A 4 -12.87 -7.51 -2.82
N SER A 5 -13.84 -7.22 -1.96
CA SER A 5 -14.48 -5.91 -1.94
C SER A 5 -13.59 -4.88 -1.26
N LEU A 6 -13.39 -3.75 -1.92
CA LEU A 6 -12.66 -2.62 -1.34
C LEU A 6 -13.48 -1.95 -0.23
N ARG A 7 -12.77 -1.39 0.74
CA ARG A 7 -13.32 -0.52 1.76
C ARG A 7 -13.02 0.93 1.39
N TYR A 8 -13.95 1.82 1.65
CA TYR A 8 -13.90 3.19 1.13
C TYR A 8 -14.07 4.25 2.22
N ASN A 9 -13.43 5.39 2.01
CA ASN A 9 -13.66 6.67 2.70
C ASN A 9 -13.64 6.57 4.23
N ASP A 10 -14.81 6.63 4.87
CA ASP A 10 -14.94 6.68 6.32
C ASP A 10 -15.05 5.31 6.99
N ASP A 11 -14.80 4.23 6.24
CA ASP A 11 -14.78 2.89 6.84
C ASP A 11 -13.69 2.86 7.91
N GLU A 12 -14.09 2.58 9.16
CA GLU A 12 -13.20 2.61 10.31
C GLU A 12 -12.02 1.66 10.20
N ILE A 13 -12.15 0.60 9.41
CA ILE A 13 -11.06 -0.38 9.25
C ILE A 13 -9.81 0.26 8.64
N LEU A 14 -9.98 1.31 7.81
CA LEU A 14 -8.87 2.02 7.19
C LEU A 14 -8.02 2.81 8.19
N ARG A 15 -8.55 3.05 9.39
CA ARG A 15 -7.86 3.76 10.47
C ARG A 15 -7.22 2.83 11.49
N LYS A 16 -7.40 1.54 11.34
CA LYS A 16 -6.84 0.56 12.26
C LYS A 16 -5.46 0.14 11.83
N ARG A 17 -4.62 -0.13 12.82
CA ARG A 17 -3.28 -0.65 12.59
C ARG A 17 -3.36 -2.14 12.27
N CYS A 18 -2.66 -2.57 11.22
CA CYS A 18 -2.56 -3.97 10.85
C CYS A 18 -1.56 -4.68 11.75
N ARG A 19 -1.81 -5.96 12.00
CA ARG A 19 -0.96 -6.79 12.85
C ARG A 19 0.09 -7.53 12.03
N PRO A 20 1.30 -7.72 12.58
CA PRO A 20 2.32 -8.52 11.92
C PRO A 20 1.83 -9.95 11.66
N VAL A 21 2.35 -10.54 10.60
CA VAL A 21 2.14 -11.93 10.25
C VAL A 21 3.29 -12.75 10.85
N ASP A 22 2.97 -13.78 11.64
CA ASP A 22 4.00 -14.59 12.29
C ASP A 22 4.69 -15.53 11.30
N GLU A 23 3.92 -16.16 10.43
CA GLU A 23 4.41 -17.15 9.48
C GLU A 23 3.70 -17.02 8.15
N VAL A 24 4.44 -17.20 7.05
CA VAL A 24 3.87 -17.15 5.70
C VAL A 24 3.31 -18.54 5.36
N THR A 25 2.02 -18.69 5.61
CA THR A 25 1.26 -19.92 5.38
C THR A 25 0.62 -19.92 3.99
N ASP A 26 0.02 -21.05 3.61
CA ASP A 26 -0.79 -21.13 2.39
C ASP A 26 -1.93 -20.13 2.40
N ARG A 27 -2.54 -19.91 3.58
CA ARG A 27 -3.61 -18.92 3.72
C ARG A 27 -3.09 -17.50 3.43
N ILE A 28 -1.91 -17.15 3.89
CA ILE A 28 -1.29 -15.86 3.61
C ILE A 28 -1.01 -15.71 2.11
N ARG A 29 -0.51 -16.76 1.46
CA ARG A 29 -0.28 -16.77 0.01
C ARG A 29 -1.58 -16.56 -0.76
N GLU A 30 -2.65 -17.22 -0.34
CA GLU A 30 -3.99 -17.04 -0.94
C GLU A 30 -4.48 -15.60 -0.80
N LEU A 31 -4.33 -14.99 0.40
CA LEU A 31 -4.69 -13.60 0.63
C LEU A 31 -3.91 -12.65 -0.28
N LEU A 32 -2.61 -12.86 -0.42
CA LEU A 32 -1.77 -12.05 -1.31
C LEU A 32 -2.20 -12.18 -2.77
N ASN A 33 -2.56 -13.39 -3.21
CA ASN A 33 -3.07 -13.62 -4.56
C ASN A 33 -4.40 -12.90 -4.79
N ASP A 34 -5.31 -12.96 -3.81
CA ASP A 34 -6.59 -12.25 -3.88
C ASP A 34 -6.39 -10.74 -3.94
N MET A 35 -5.45 -10.22 -3.15
CA MET A 35 -5.11 -8.79 -3.15
C MET A 35 -4.56 -8.36 -4.51
N ALA A 36 -3.65 -9.14 -5.08
CA ALA A 36 -3.08 -8.84 -6.40
C ALA A 36 -4.17 -8.83 -7.48
N GLU A 37 -5.05 -9.82 -7.47
CA GLU A 37 -6.16 -9.90 -8.41
C GLU A 37 -7.11 -8.72 -8.28
N THR A 38 -7.44 -8.34 -7.05
CA THR A 38 -8.28 -7.16 -6.78
C THR A 38 -7.59 -5.88 -7.25
N MET A 39 -6.31 -5.73 -6.95
CA MET A 39 -5.52 -4.58 -7.39
C MET A 39 -5.56 -4.40 -8.91
N TYR A 40 -5.32 -5.48 -9.65
CA TYR A 40 -5.36 -5.43 -11.11
C TYR A 40 -6.76 -5.15 -11.65
N ALA A 41 -7.78 -5.75 -11.05
CA ALA A 41 -9.18 -5.52 -11.46
C ALA A 41 -9.60 -4.06 -11.28
N GLU A 42 -9.03 -3.37 -10.28
CA GLU A 42 -9.33 -1.97 -9.99
C GLU A 42 -8.33 -1.00 -10.64
N ASN A 43 -7.43 -1.50 -11.48
CA ASN A 43 -6.39 -0.72 -12.14
C ASN A 43 -5.48 0.05 -11.17
N GLY A 44 -5.21 -0.53 -10.01
CA GLY A 44 -4.33 0.05 -9.01
C GLY A 44 -2.89 -0.40 -9.16
N ALA A 45 -1.95 0.42 -8.68
CA ALA A 45 -0.53 0.10 -8.64
C ALA A 45 -0.12 -0.53 -7.30
N GLY A 46 -0.92 -0.35 -6.26
CA GLY A 46 -0.66 -0.90 -4.94
C GLY A 46 -1.93 -1.14 -4.16
N LEU A 47 -1.87 -2.07 -3.22
CA LEU A 47 -2.99 -2.39 -2.35
C LEU A 47 -2.46 -2.92 -1.02
N ALA A 48 -3.00 -2.38 0.09
CA ALA A 48 -2.74 -2.87 1.43
C ALA A 48 -3.92 -3.72 1.91
N ALA A 49 -3.67 -4.68 2.78
CA ALA A 49 -4.68 -5.64 3.21
C ALA A 49 -5.89 -5.00 3.88
N CYS A 50 -5.71 -3.93 4.66
CA CYS A 50 -6.84 -3.26 5.31
C CYS A 50 -7.85 -2.69 4.30
N GLN A 51 -7.41 -2.37 3.09
CA GLN A 51 -8.31 -1.88 2.04
C GLN A 51 -9.30 -2.93 1.54
N VAL A 52 -9.06 -4.19 1.84
CA VAL A 52 -10.01 -5.29 1.58
C VAL A 52 -10.51 -5.94 2.89
N GLY A 53 -10.39 -5.21 3.98
CA GLY A 53 -10.96 -5.64 5.26
C GLY A 53 -10.12 -6.62 6.07
N ILE A 54 -8.84 -6.75 5.76
CA ILE A 54 -7.93 -7.69 6.43
C ILE A 54 -6.88 -6.88 7.21
N LEU A 55 -6.85 -7.07 8.55
CA LEU A 55 -5.94 -6.32 9.43
C LEU A 55 -4.62 -7.07 9.63
N LYS A 56 -3.94 -7.36 8.53
CA LYS A 56 -2.63 -8.01 8.50
C LYS A 56 -1.66 -7.15 7.68
N ARG A 57 -0.39 -7.19 8.04
CA ARG A 57 0.64 -6.39 7.36
C ARG A 57 1.06 -7.05 6.04
N LEU A 58 0.18 -6.94 5.07
CA LEU A 58 0.36 -7.47 3.72
C LEU A 58 0.15 -6.35 2.71
N VAL A 59 1.00 -6.31 1.69
CA VAL A 59 0.93 -5.32 0.61
C VAL A 59 1.24 -5.99 -0.72
N THR A 60 0.54 -5.60 -1.77
CA THR A 60 0.91 -5.94 -3.15
C THR A 60 1.19 -4.67 -3.93
N ILE A 61 2.20 -4.70 -4.78
CA ILE A 61 2.60 -3.55 -5.60
C ILE A 61 3.05 -4.05 -6.97
N ASP A 62 2.59 -3.36 -8.01
CA ASP A 62 3.10 -3.54 -9.37
C ASP A 62 3.12 -2.19 -10.09
N MET A 63 4.32 -1.64 -10.24
CA MET A 63 4.54 -0.35 -10.93
C MET A 63 4.96 -0.55 -12.39
N GLY A 64 4.73 -1.75 -12.95
CA GLY A 64 5.09 -2.10 -14.31
C GLY A 64 6.35 -2.95 -14.43
N ASP A 65 7.08 -3.15 -13.34
CA ASP A 65 8.33 -3.94 -13.31
C ASP A 65 8.13 -5.34 -12.71
N GLY A 66 6.89 -5.74 -12.48
CA GLY A 66 6.54 -7.02 -11.89
C GLY A 66 5.82 -6.87 -10.56
N LEU A 67 5.13 -7.91 -10.18
CA LEU A 67 4.34 -7.96 -8.95
C LEU A 67 5.23 -8.23 -7.74
N LEU A 68 5.13 -7.36 -6.75
CA LEU A 68 5.73 -7.55 -5.43
C LEU A 68 4.64 -7.95 -4.44
N LYS A 69 4.87 -9.03 -3.70
CA LYS A 69 4.02 -9.48 -2.60
C LYS A 69 4.82 -9.36 -1.33
N LEU A 70 4.43 -8.45 -0.46
CA LEU A 70 5.20 -8.07 0.71
C LEU A 70 4.49 -8.47 1.99
N VAL A 71 5.18 -9.20 2.85
CA VAL A 71 4.71 -9.61 4.17
C VAL A 71 5.56 -8.88 5.22
N ASN A 72 4.91 -8.22 6.18
CA ASN A 72 5.54 -7.42 7.22
C ASN A 72 6.53 -6.39 6.66
N PRO A 73 6.15 -5.60 5.64
CA PRO A 73 7.07 -4.63 5.09
C PRO A 73 7.34 -3.50 6.07
N GLU A 74 8.58 -3.01 6.07
CA GLU A 74 8.93 -1.80 6.80
C GLU A 74 9.98 -1.00 6.04
N ILE A 75 9.93 0.32 6.16
CA ILE A 75 10.93 1.20 5.58
C ILE A 75 12.13 1.20 6.52
N VAL A 76 13.28 0.74 6.03
CA VAL A 76 14.52 0.67 6.81
C VAL A 76 15.49 1.80 6.44
N GLU A 77 15.26 2.47 5.31
CA GLU A 77 16.09 3.58 4.86
C GLU A 77 15.26 4.51 3.98
N ALA A 78 15.42 5.80 4.15
CA ALA A 78 14.72 6.81 3.35
C ALA A 78 15.61 8.03 3.15
N HIS A 79 15.63 8.56 1.93
CA HIS A 79 16.44 9.70 1.55
C HIS A 79 15.69 10.68 0.68
N GLY A 80 16.00 11.96 0.85
CA GLY A 80 15.49 13.02 0.00
C GLY A 80 14.02 13.31 0.18
N LYS A 81 13.51 14.20 -0.66
CA LYS A 81 12.10 14.58 -0.70
C LYS A 81 11.66 14.78 -2.13
N GLN A 82 10.41 14.44 -2.40
CA GLN A 82 9.78 14.71 -3.70
C GLN A 82 8.36 15.20 -3.50
N ALA A 83 7.92 16.07 -4.38
CA ALA A 83 6.52 16.44 -4.49
C ALA A 83 5.82 15.39 -5.34
N CYS A 84 4.71 14.85 -4.83
CA CYS A 84 3.98 13.78 -5.49
C CYS A 84 2.54 14.18 -5.74
N VAL A 85 1.92 13.53 -6.73
CA VAL A 85 0.48 13.53 -6.93
C VAL A 85 0.00 12.11 -6.65
N GLU A 86 -0.96 11.96 -5.73
CA GLU A 86 -1.44 10.66 -5.29
C GLU A 86 -2.94 10.55 -5.36
N ALA A 87 -3.38 9.33 -5.70
CA ALA A 87 -4.75 8.88 -5.59
C ALA A 87 -4.76 7.54 -4.87
N CYS A 88 -5.90 7.13 -4.34
CA CYS A 88 -6.03 5.89 -3.59
C CYS A 88 -7.31 5.18 -3.98
N LEU A 89 -7.25 3.86 -4.17
CA LEU A 89 -8.42 3.05 -4.50
C LEU A 89 -9.53 3.17 -3.45
N SER A 90 -9.17 3.40 -2.19
CA SER A 90 -10.14 3.59 -1.10
C SER A 90 -10.73 4.98 -1.02
N PHE A 91 -10.23 5.94 -1.80
CA PHE A 91 -10.72 7.32 -1.87
C PHE A 91 -10.98 7.71 -3.33
N PRO A 92 -11.98 7.07 -3.96
CA PRO A 92 -12.22 7.29 -5.39
C PRO A 92 -12.58 8.75 -5.72
N GLY A 93 -12.07 9.24 -6.83
CA GLY A 93 -12.32 10.60 -7.29
C GLY A 93 -11.53 11.68 -6.57
N ARG A 94 -10.67 11.32 -5.64
CA ARG A 94 -9.87 12.27 -4.85
C ARG A 94 -8.40 12.18 -5.27
N VAL A 95 -7.82 13.31 -5.62
CA VAL A 95 -6.41 13.40 -6.02
C VAL A 95 -5.77 14.55 -5.23
N GLY A 96 -4.64 14.29 -4.62
CA GLY A 96 -3.96 15.28 -3.79
C GLY A 96 -2.46 15.31 -3.99
N GLN A 97 -1.86 16.44 -3.62
CA GLN A 97 -0.42 16.60 -3.57
C GLN A 97 0.10 16.13 -2.21
N THR A 98 1.23 15.46 -2.23
CA THR A 98 1.91 15.00 -1.02
C THR A 98 3.39 15.27 -1.12
N VAL A 99 4.11 15.10 -0.01
CA VAL A 99 5.57 15.12 0.03
C VAL A 99 6.03 13.78 0.57
N ARG A 100 6.87 13.09 -0.19
CA ARG A 100 7.38 11.76 0.15
C ARG A 100 8.90 11.74 0.05
N PRO A 101 9.57 10.77 0.69
CA PRO A 101 10.97 10.52 0.39
C PRO A 101 11.19 10.24 -1.10
N GLN A 102 12.31 10.70 -1.65
CA GLN A 102 12.67 10.43 -3.06
C GLN A 102 13.09 8.99 -3.27
N CYS A 103 13.74 8.40 -2.27
CA CYS A 103 14.26 7.03 -2.32
C CYS A 103 13.98 6.33 -0.99
N VAL A 104 13.45 5.12 -1.05
CA VAL A 104 13.22 4.30 0.15
C VAL A 104 13.70 2.87 -0.09
N THR A 105 14.18 2.24 0.99
CA THR A 105 14.45 0.81 1.01
C THR A 105 13.47 0.15 1.97
N VAL A 106 12.81 -0.88 1.48
CA VAL A 106 11.82 -1.66 2.23
C VAL A 106 12.40 -3.05 2.51
N ARG A 107 12.32 -3.47 3.75
CA ARG A 107 12.59 -4.86 4.17
C ARG A 107 11.25 -5.55 4.35
N ALA A 108 11.13 -6.77 3.83
CA ALA A 108 9.91 -7.56 3.94
C ALA A 108 10.23 -9.04 3.84
N ARG A 109 9.20 -9.88 3.96
CA ARG A 109 9.25 -11.27 3.52
C ARG A 109 8.44 -11.39 2.23
N ASN A 110 8.87 -12.26 1.34
CA ASN A 110 8.10 -12.59 0.14
C ASN A 110 7.10 -13.72 0.43
N GLU A 111 6.39 -14.19 -0.60
CA GLU A 111 5.40 -15.26 -0.47
C GLU A 111 6.01 -16.62 -0.08
N LYS A 112 7.33 -16.76 -0.16
CA LYS A 112 8.05 -17.96 0.29
C LYS A 112 8.54 -17.85 1.72
N GLY A 113 8.31 -16.71 2.37
CA GLY A 113 8.80 -16.44 3.72
C GLY A 113 10.25 -16.00 3.78
N GLU A 114 10.88 -15.75 2.64
CA GLU A 114 12.28 -15.30 2.57
C GLU A 114 12.38 -13.80 2.80
N GLU A 115 13.42 -13.37 3.53
CA GLU A 115 13.69 -11.96 3.70
C GLU A 115 14.17 -11.33 2.39
N VAL A 116 13.56 -10.20 2.03
CA VAL A 116 13.87 -9.47 0.82
C VAL A 116 14.01 -7.98 1.10
N PHE A 117 14.80 -7.31 0.27
CA PHE A 117 14.96 -5.86 0.32
C PHE A 117 14.69 -5.28 -1.06
N TYR A 118 13.90 -4.21 -1.10
CA TYR A 118 13.61 -3.49 -2.33
C TYR A 118 13.92 -2.02 -2.13
N THR A 119 14.70 -1.45 -3.04
CA THR A 119 14.96 -0.02 -3.06
C THR A 119 14.20 0.59 -4.23
N GLY A 120 13.39 1.59 -3.95
CA GLY A 120 12.61 2.31 -4.96
C GLY A 120 12.89 3.79 -4.94
N GLU A 121 12.82 4.41 -6.12
CA GLU A 121 12.95 5.85 -6.30
C GLU A 121 11.71 6.38 -6.99
N GLY A 122 11.42 7.68 -6.81
CA GLY A 122 10.32 8.33 -7.49
C GLY A 122 8.98 7.70 -7.18
N ASP A 123 8.27 7.24 -8.22
CA ASP A 123 6.92 6.68 -8.08
C ASP A 123 6.89 5.40 -7.25
N LEU A 124 7.91 4.55 -7.35
CA LEU A 124 7.97 3.34 -6.54
C LEU A 124 8.16 3.69 -5.06
N ALA A 125 9.01 4.67 -4.74
CA ALA A 125 9.17 5.15 -3.36
C ALA A 125 7.85 5.71 -2.83
N LYS A 126 7.16 6.50 -3.63
CA LYS A 126 5.83 7.03 -3.29
C LYS A 126 4.85 5.90 -2.99
N CYS A 127 4.80 4.87 -3.83
CA CYS A 127 3.91 3.74 -3.68
C CYS A 127 4.21 2.95 -2.40
N PHE A 128 5.47 2.67 -2.11
CA PHE A 128 5.86 2.03 -0.85
C PHE A 128 5.33 2.83 0.34
N CYS A 129 5.57 4.13 0.37
CA CYS A 129 5.12 4.98 1.48
C CYS A 129 3.61 4.97 1.62
N HIS A 130 2.88 5.07 0.51
CA HIS A 130 1.42 5.08 0.49
C HIS A 130 0.85 3.77 1.09
N GLU A 131 1.34 2.63 0.62
CA GLU A 131 0.81 1.34 1.07
C GLU A 131 1.23 1.01 2.50
N LEU A 132 2.45 1.35 2.90
CA LEU A 132 2.90 1.12 4.28
C LEU A 132 2.17 2.04 5.27
N ASP A 133 1.80 3.25 4.85
CA ASP A 133 0.94 4.12 5.67
C ASP A 133 -0.37 3.42 6.02
N HIS A 134 -1.01 2.76 5.04
CA HIS A 134 -2.24 2.03 5.29
C HIS A 134 -2.11 1.00 6.41
N LEU A 135 -0.96 0.34 6.50
CA LEU A 135 -0.72 -0.67 7.53
C LEU A 135 -0.69 -0.06 8.94
N ASP A 136 -0.44 1.23 9.04
CA ASP A 136 -0.40 1.97 10.31
C ASP A 136 -1.67 2.80 10.55
N GLY A 137 -2.71 2.60 9.73
CA GLY A 137 -3.96 3.35 9.83
C GLY A 137 -3.89 4.78 9.33
N ILE A 138 -2.85 5.10 8.55
CA ILE A 138 -2.66 6.41 7.94
C ILE A 138 -3.20 6.36 6.51
N VAL A 139 -4.05 7.30 6.16
CA VAL A 139 -4.71 7.34 4.86
C VAL A 139 -4.33 8.60 4.10
N LEU A 140 -4.62 8.60 2.80
CA LEU A 140 -4.23 9.69 1.89
C LEU A 140 -4.57 11.09 2.43
N PRO A 141 -5.79 11.37 2.93
CA PRO A 141 -6.10 12.70 3.47
C PRO A 141 -5.15 13.18 4.56
N ASP A 142 -4.53 12.28 5.32
CA ASP A 142 -3.59 12.65 6.38
C ASP A 142 -2.28 13.21 5.83
N ARG A 143 -1.94 12.88 4.59
CA ARG A 143 -0.68 13.25 3.94
C ARG A 143 -0.82 14.37 2.92
N VAL A 144 -2.04 14.66 2.49
CA VAL A 144 -2.29 15.64 1.43
C VAL A 144 -1.97 17.05 1.93
N THR A 145 -1.16 17.77 1.16
CA THR A 145 -0.82 19.17 1.39
C THR A 145 -1.74 20.11 0.62
N ALA A 146 -2.24 19.66 -0.54
CA ALA A 146 -3.20 20.41 -1.34
C ALA A 146 -4.01 19.45 -2.19
N TRP A 147 -5.32 19.62 -2.22
CA TRP A 147 -6.20 18.82 -3.07
C TRP A 147 -6.20 19.35 -4.49
N LEU A 148 -6.16 18.44 -5.46
CA LEU A 148 -6.27 18.74 -6.89
C LEU A 148 -7.66 18.44 -7.41
N SER A 149 -8.34 17.41 -6.86
CA SER A 149 -9.74 17.12 -7.15
C SER A 149 -10.35 16.30 -6.02
N GLY A 150 -11.68 16.41 -5.85
CA GLY A 150 -12.44 15.62 -4.89
C GLY A 150 -12.10 15.90 -3.42
N GLY A 151 -11.33 16.92 -3.13
CA GLY A 151 -11.01 17.31 -1.76
C GLY A 151 -12.15 18.10 -1.14
N LYS A 152 -12.20 18.06 0.19
CA LYS A 152 -13.11 18.93 0.95
C LYS A 152 -12.38 20.20 1.31
N ALA A 153 -13.06 21.30 1.14
CA ALA A 153 -12.56 22.59 1.58
C ALA A 153 -12.45 22.63 3.11
#